data_07495330fe5d4562c640a6151e3f3283
#
_entry.id   07495330fe5d4562c640a6151e3f3283
#
_cell.length_a   1.000
_cell.length_b   1.000
_cell.length_c   1.000
_cell.angle_alpha   90.00
_cell.angle_beta   90.00
_cell.angle_gamma   90.00
#
_symmetry.space_group_name_H-M   'P 1'
#
loop_
_entity.id
_entity.type
_entity.pdbx_description
1 polymer ?
#
loop_
_entity_poly.entity_id
_entity_poly.type
_entity_poly.pdbx_seq_one_letter_code
_entity_poly.pdbx_strand_id
1 'polypeptide(L)'
;MRWILISLLGVLALRADEPSALFIEGYAGQRSVAQGEEIALYVSTSAAKYEVEIARLGGMREVVWKKSGIAGAAHPEPEDASALGCRWPESIRVPVGENWKSGYYEVVLRATDAGGKWTHRGRRTAESSAWFVVRQSKPGTASKILLQLSTNTYNAYTNWGGFSVYAYNSLSKNQGSRVSFERPVSSQIARWELPFIVWAEKHGYALEFAANDDLEFRPEILSGYRLVLSVGHDEYWSSKMRDHLEGWIAQGGNVAFFSGNTCCWQVRSEDEG
;
A
#
# COMPACT_ATOMS: atom_id res chain seq x y z
N MET A 1 25.28 71.93 21.74
CA MET A 1 24.36 70.74 21.52
C MET A 1 25.04 69.72 20.65
N ARG A 2 25.50 68.61 21.23
CA ARG A 2 26.12 67.46 20.50
C ARG A 2 25.10 66.36 20.33
N TRP A 3 24.77 65.99 19.09
CA TRP A 3 23.94 64.90 18.78
C TRP A 3 24.79 63.64 18.68
N ILE A 4 24.48 62.60 19.47
CA ILE A 4 25.11 61.30 19.40
C ILE A 4 24.19 60.43 18.53
N LEU A 5 24.68 60.00 17.36
CA LEU A 5 24.02 58.96 16.54
C LEU A 5 24.38 57.58 17.12
N ILE A 6 23.40 56.89 17.61
CA ILE A 6 23.52 55.47 17.99
C ILE A 6 23.09 54.64 16.77
N SER A 7 24.07 54.02 16.10
CA SER A 7 23.80 53.03 15.05
C SER A 7 23.43 51.72 15.69
N LEU A 8 22.17 51.29 15.55
CA LEU A 8 21.74 49.95 15.84
C LEU A 8 22.24 48.98 14.73
N LEU A 9 23.29 48.22 15.03
CA LEU A 9 23.65 47.04 14.22
C LEU A 9 22.63 45.93 14.57
N GLY A 10 21.70 45.68 13.65
CA GLY A 10 20.83 44.50 13.72
C GLY A 10 21.63 43.24 13.44
N VAL A 11 21.84 42.43 14.49
CA VAL A 11 22.36 41.08 14.35
C VAL A 11 21.27 40.24 13.71
N LEU A 12 21.38 39.95 12.43
CA LEU A 12 20.62 38.88 11.80
C LEU A 12 21.09 37.53 12.40
N ALA A 13 20.35 37.03 13.38
CA ALA A 13 20.53 35.65 13.82
C ALA A 13 20.07 34.77 12.69
N LEU A 14 20.99 34.14 11.97
CA LEU A 14 20.74 32.98 11.13
C LEU A 14 20.13 31.91 12.06
N ARG A 15 18.82 31.72 12.00
CA ARG A 15 18.19 30.54 12.56
C ARG A 15 18.80 29.37 11.80
N ALA A 16 19.62 28.57 12.48
CA ALA A 16 19.93 27.24 12.00
C ALA A 16 18.61 26.53 11.87
N ASP A 17 18.27 26.09 10.64
CA ASP A 17 17.13 25.25 10.41
C ASP A 17 17.21 24.06 11.37
N GLU A 18 16.22 23.89 12.21
CA GLU A 18 16.07 22.66 13.00
C GLU A 18 16.09 21.50 12.00
N PRO A 19 16.94 20.49 12.20
CA PRO A 19 17.00 19.39 11.27
C PRO A 19 15.60 18.77 11.15
N SER A 20 15.04 18.80 9.95
CA SER A 20 13.73 18.22 9.65
C SER A 20 13.63 16.80 10.22
N ALA A 21 12.47 16.45 10.79
CA ALA A 21 12.26 15.13 11.36
C ALA A 21 12.58 14.07 10.28
N LEU A 22 13.34 13.04 10.67
CA LEU A 22 13.58 11.91 9.76
C LEU A 22 12.25 11.20 9.49
N PHE A 23 11.87 11.11 8.23
CA PHE A 23 10.68 10.36 7.79
C PHE A 23 10.98 9.54 6.54
N ILE A 24 10.15 8.55 6.29
CA ILE A 24 10.04 7.82 5.04
C ILE A 24 8.61 7.33 4.89
N GLU A 25 8.04 7.50 3.71
CA GLU A 25 6.71 7.05 3.34
C GLU A 25 6.71 6.60 1.88
N GLY A 26 5.77 5.73 1.50
CA GLY A 26 5.69 5.29 0.12
C GLY A 26 4.48 4.42 -0.17
N TYR A 27 4.30 4.15 -1.46
CA TYR A 27 3.24 3.28 -1.97
C TYR A 27 3.70 2.53 -3.22
N ALA A 28 3.01 1.45 -3.54
CA ALA A 28 3.17 0.71 -4.78
C ALA A 28 2.26 1.31 -5.87
N GLY A 29 2.75 1.41 -7.10
CA GLY A 29 2.00 2.00 -8.21
C GLY A 29 0.83 1.14 -8.69
N GLN A 30 0.84 -0.13 -8.32
CA GLN A 30 -0.23 -1.08 -8.66
C GLN A 30 -0.58 -1.89 -7.42
N ARG A 31 -1.88 -2.21 -7.25
CA ARG A 31 -2.35 -3.09 -6.16
C ARG A 31 -2.00 -4.54 -6.43
N SER A 32 -1.91 -4.93 -7.71
CA SER A 32 -1.65 -6.29 -8.15
C SER A 32 -0.78 -6.33 -9.40
N VAL A 33 0.19 -7.23 -9.41
CA VAL A 33 1.08 -7.51 -10.55
C VAL A 33 1.19 -9.02 -10.75
N ALA A 34 1.41 -9.47 -11.99
CA ALA A 34 1.69 -10.88 -12.23
C ALA A 34 3.17 -11.22 -12.01
N GLN A 35 3.45 -12.49 -11.80
CA GLN A 35 4.81 -13.02 -11.89
C GLN A 35 5.42 -12.70 -13.26
N GLY A 36 6.68 -12.25 -13.27
CA GLY A 36 7.39 -11.83 -14.49
C GLY A 36 7.17 -10.37 -14.89
N GLU A 37 6.22 -9.66 -14.25
CA GLU A 37 6.03 -8.21 -14.44
C GLU A 37 6.94 -7.39 -13.51
N GLU A 38 6.76 -6.08 -13.48
CA GLU A 38 7.51 -5.17 -12.61
C GLU A 38 6.55 -4.35 -11.75
N ILE A 39 6.98 -4.02 -10.53
CA ILE A 39 6.27 -3.11 -9.63
C ILE A 39 7.06 -1.82 -9.45
N ALA A 40 6.41 -0.68 -9.69
CA ALA A 40 6.95 0.64 -9.39
C ALA A 40 6.66 0.99 -7.93
N LEU A 41 7.65 1.56 -7.24
CA LEU A 41 7.50 2.11 -5.89
C LEU A 41 7.74 3.61 -5.90
N TYR A 42 6.92 4.33 -5.20
CA TYR A 42 6.93 5.78 -5.04
C TYR A 42 7.23 6.09 -3.58
N VAL A 43 8.36 6.77 -3.33
CA VAL A 43 8.87 6.95 -1.96
C VAL A 43 9.23 8.41 -1.74
N SER A 44 8.79 8.98 -0.62
CA SER A 44 9.18 10.28 -0.12
C SER A 44 9.95 10.12 1.19
N THR A 45 11.13 10.73 1.31
CA THR A 45 11.94 10.66 2.52
C THR A 45 12.84 11.87 2.67
N SER A 46 13.08 12.28 3.91
CA SER A 46 14.08 13.30 4.25
C SER A 46 15.53 12.76 4.29
N ALA A 47 15.71 11.44 4.20
CA ALA A 47 17.04 10.83 4.19
C ALA A 47 17.67 10.89 2.79
N ALA A 48 18.99 11.11 2.73
CA ALA A 48 19.73 11.07 1.46
C ALA A 48 19.74 9.68 0.81
N LYS A 49 19.61 8.62 1.61
CA LYS A 49 19.55 7.22 1.16
C LYS A 49 18.61 6.43 2.04
N TYR A 50 17.97 5.42 1.42
CA TYR A 50 17.08 4.51 2.13
C TYR A 50 17.27 3.05 1.67
N GLU A 51 16.59 2.15 2.35
CA GLU A 51 16.53 0.72 2.08
C GLU A 51 15.08 0.30 1.82
N VAL A 52 14.92 -0.64 0.89
CA VAL A 52 13.66 -1.34 0.63
C VAL A 52 13.86 -2.82 0.85
N GLU A 53 12.95 -3.44 1.56
CA GLU A 53 12.84 -4.88 1.72
C GLU A 53 11.43 -5.32 1.33
N ILE A 54 11.32 -6.34 0.48
CA ILE A 54 10.04 -6.92 0.06
C ILE A 54 9.95 -8.34 0.59
N ALA A 55 8.85 -8.62 1.29
CA ALA A 55 8.61 -9.92 1.87
C ALA A 55 7.18 -10.39 1.61
N ARG A 56 7.03 -11.67 1.23
CA ARG A 56 5.73 -12.34 1.19
C ARG A 56 5.26 -12.65 2.60
N LEU A 57 4.02 -12.33 2.91
CA LEU A 57 3.37 -12.73 4.16
C LEU A 57 2.51 -13.97 3.92
N GLY A 58 2.75 -15.00 4.70
CA GLY A 58 2.06 -16.28 4.64
C GLY A 58 2.26 -17.07 5.92
N GLY A 59 2.32 -18.37 5.85
CA GLY A 59 2.65 -19.26 6.98
C GLY A 59 3.97 -18.89 7.66
N MET A 60 4.88 -18.31 6.90
CA MET A 60 6.09 -17.62 7.33
C MET A 60 6.27 -16.34 6.53
N ARG A 61 6.96 -15.35 7.11
CA ARG A 61 7.41 -14.17 6.38
C ARG A 61 8.66 -14.53 5.58
N GLU A 62 8.60 -14.38 4.26
CA GLU A 62 9.68 -14.75 3.34
C GLU A 62 10.19 -13.50 2.61
N VAL A 63 11.42 -13.08 2.90
CA VAL A 63 12.06 -11.95 2.20
C VAL A 63 12.49 -12.44 0.81
N VAL A 64 11.96 -11.79 -0.22
CA VAL A 64 12.21 -12.16 -1.63
C VAL A 64 13.11 -11.18 -2.35
N TRP A 65 13.18 -9.93 -1.86
CA TRP A 65 14.01 -8.91 -2.47
C TRP A 65 14.42 -7.86 -1.44
N LYS A 66 15.66 -7.33 -1.60
CA LYS A 66 16.18 -6.28 -0.75
C LYS A 66 17.18 -5.42 -1.51
N LYS A 67 17.12 -4.10 -1.30
CA LYS A 67 18.09 -3.16 -1.85
C LYS A 67 18.31 -2.01 -0.87
N SER A 68 19.59 -1.71 -0.62
CA SER A 68 20.03 -0.60 0.22
C SER A 68 20.70 0.48 -0.62
N GLY A 69 20.87 1.68 -0.04
CA GLY A 69 21.58 2.78 -0.67
C GLY A 69 20.83 3.45 -1.82
N ILE A 70 19.52 3.27 -1.91
CA ILE A 70 18.66 3.94 -2.88
C ILE A 70 18.66 5.43 -2.57
N ALA A 71 18.82 6.28 -3.59
CA ALA A 71 18.79 7.74 -3.42
C ALA A 71 17.41 8.19 -2.92
N GLY A 72 17.38 8.96 -1.83
CA GLY A 72 16.17 9.52 -1.25
C GLY A 72 15.91 10.94 -1.72
N ALA A 73 14.64 11.30 -1.80
CA ALA A 73 14.17 12.65 -2.05
C ALA A 73 12.86 12.89 -1.27
N ALA A 74 12.71 14.09 -0.74
CA ALA A 74 11.46 14.50 -0.12
C ALA A 74 10.52 15.04 -1.21
N HIS A 75 9.31 14.54 -1.23
CA HIS A 75 8.24 14.99 -2.11
C HIS A 75 7.11 15.59 -1.28
N PRO A 76 6.47 16.68 -1.76
CA PRO A 76 5.36 17.29 -1.02
C PRO A 76 4.16 16.36 -0.95
N GLU A 77 3.39 16.49 0.12
CA GLU A 77 2.03 15.96 0.20
C GLU A 77 1.08 16.99 -0.40
N PRO A 78 0.44 16.71 -1.55
CA PRO A 78 -0.57 17.60 -2.12
C PRO A 78 -1.80 17.68 -1.21
N GLU A 79 -2.44 18.85 -1.14
CA GLU A 79 -3.66 19.05 -0.34
C GLU A 79 -4.81 18.12 -0.73
N ASP A 80 -4.82 17.68 -1.99
CA ASP A 80 -5.81 16.76 -2.56
C ASP A 80 -5.33 15.30 -2.64
N ALA A 81 -4.21 14.97 -1.99
CA ALA A 81 -3.58 13.66 -2.10
C ALA A 81 -4.49 12.48 -1.71
N SER A 82 -5.37 12.67 -0.74
CA SER A 82 -6.34 11.63 -0.36
C SER A 82 -7.30 11.27 -1.49
N ALA A 83 -7.65 12.24 -2.34
CA ALA A 83 -8.61 12.07 -3.43
C ALA A 83 -7.95 11.81 -4.81
N LEU A 84 -6.83 12.49 -5.09
CA LEU A 84 -6.19 12.51 -6.41
C LEU A 84 -4.76 11.95 -6.42
N GLY A 85 -4.30 11.39 -5.31
CA GLY A 85 -2.97 10.79 -5.19
C GLY A 85 -1.83 11.80 -4.99
N CYS A 86 -0.67 11.26 -4.66
CA CYS A 86 0.53 12.04 -4.35
C CYS A 86 1.21 12.61 -5.58
N ARG A 87 1.07 11.98 -6.73
CA ARG A 87 1.76 12.37 -7.97
C ARG A 87 3.29 12.43 -7.81
N TRP A 88 3.85 11.62 -6.91
CA TRP A 88 5.29 11.55 -6.73
C TRP A 88 5.93 10.88 -7.96
N PRO A 89 7.18 11.21 -8.30
CA PRO A 89 7.91 10.50 -9.33
C PRO A 89 8.22 9.07 -8.88
N GLU A 90 8.32 8.15 -9.85
CA GLU A 90 8.78 6.78 -9.58
C GLU A 90 10.18 6.81 -8.94
N SER A 91 10.33 6.14 -7.81
CA SER A 91 11.58 6.09 -7.07
C SER A 91 12.42 4.87 -7.43
N ILE A 92 11.77 3.74 -7.67
CA ILE A 92 12.42 2.50 -8.07
C ILE A 92 11.40 1.55 -8.70
N ARG A 93 11.87 0.79 -9.69
CA ARG A 93 11.14 -0.31 -10.31
C ARG A 93 11.80 -1.63 -9.93
N VAL A 94 10.98 -2.57 -9.50
CA VAL A 94 11.44 -3.87 -8.99
C VAL A 94 10.85 -4.99 -9.86
N PRO A 95 11.68 -5.86 -10.45
CA PRO A 95 11.19 -7.02 -11.19
C PRO A 95 10.57 -8.03 -10.22
N VAL A 96 9.37 -8.47 -10.51
CA VAL A 96 8.68 -9.55 -9.79
C VAL A 96 9.11 -10.88 -10.41
N GLY A 97 9.88 -11.66 -9.65
CA GLY A 97 10.43 -12.90 -10.17
C GLY A 97 9.34 -13.93 -10.55
N GLU A 98 9.57 -14.71 -11.60
CA GLU A 98 8.67 -15.80 -11.98
C GLU A 98 8.51 -16.85 -10.89
N ASN A 99 9.49 -16.96 -9.98
CA ASN A 99 9.50 -17.86 -8.84
C ASN A 99 8.84 -17.29 -7.58
N TRP A 100 8.40 -16.03 -7.60
CA TRP A 100 7.67 -15.50 -6.46
C TRP A 100 6.29 -16.15 -6.38
N LYS A 101 5.93 -16.64 -5.22
CA LYS A 101 4.62 -17.24 -5.02
C LYS A 101 3.53 -16.19 -5.07
N SER A 102 2.36 -16.55 -5.59
CA SER A 102 1.17 -15.70 -5.43
C SER A 102 0.93 -15.39 -3.94
N GLY A 103 0.57 -14.15 -3.62
CA GLY A 103 0.43 -13.72 -2.23
C GLY A 103 0.36 -12.23 -2.01
N TYR A 104 0.21 -11.85 -0.76
CA TYR A 104 0.39 -10.49 -0.29
C TYR A 104 1.86 -10.22 0.02
N TYR A 105 2.36 -9.11 -0.49
CA TYR A 105 3.74 -8.67 -0.31
C TYR A 105 3.79 -7.35 0.46
N GLU A 106 4.51 -7.39 1.57
CA GLU A 106 4.85 -6.22 2.36
C GLU A 106 6.13 -5.59 1.81
N VAL A 107 6.11 -4.29 1.61
CA VAL A 107 7.27 -3.47 1.24
C VAL A 107 7.67 -2.65 2.45
N VAL A 108 8.76 -3.00 3.09
CA VAL A 108 9.29 -2.25 4.24
C VAL A 108 10.30 -1.22 3.74
N LEU A 109 10.05 0.04 4.04
CA LEU A 109 10.88 1.19 3.70
C LEU A 109 11.62 1.63 4.97
N ARG A 110 12.97 1.70 4.91
CA ARG A 110 13.80 2.11 6.06
C ARG A 110 14.74 3.24 5.68
N ALA A 111 14.66 4.33 6.42
CA ALA A 111 15.61 5.43 6.36
C ALA A 111 16.42 5.50 7.64
N THR A 112 17.71 5.77 7.50
CA THR A 112 18.60 5.91 8.64
C THR A 112 19.47 7.14 8.46
N ASP A 113 19.54 7.94 9.50
CA ASP A 113 20.42 9.12 9.57
C ASP A 113 21.57 8.84 10.55
N ALA A 114 22.79 9.08 10.10
CA ALA A 114 24.00 8.82 10.89
C ALA A 114 24.17 9.79 12.09
N GLY A 115 23.27 10.77 12.28
CA GLY A 115 23.42 11.79 13.32
C GLY A 115 24.63 12.69 13.05
N GLY A 116 24.49 14.01 13.15
CA GLY A 116 25.60 14.94 13.03
C GLY A 116 26.64 14.72 14.15
N LYS A 117 27.90 15.06 13.89
CA LYS A 117 29.08 14.87 14.78
C LYS A 117 28.94 15.41 16.21
N TRP A 118 27.89 16.15 16.54
CA TRP A 118 27.71 16.86 17.80
C TRP A 118 26.46 16.52 18.60
N THR A 119 25.68 15.51 18.16
CA THR A 119 24.53 15.11 18.95
C THR A 119 24.84 13.79 19.66
N HIS A 120 24.76 13.79 20.99
CA HIS A 120 24.73 12.56 21.82
C HIS A 120 23.48 11.71 21.53
N ARG A 121 22.70 12.05 20.52
CA ARG A 121 21.57 11.29 20.02
C ARG A 121 22.09 10.29 19.01
N GLY A 122 21.92 9.01 19.32
CA GLY A 122 22.31 7.91 18.45
C GLY A 122 21.66 7.97 17.06
N ARG A 123 22.00 7.01 16.23
CA ARG A 123 21.44 6.81 14.88
C ARG A 123 19.91 6.84 14.93
N ARG A 124 19.29 7.75 14.17
CA ARG A 124 17.83 7.82 14.01
C ARG A 124 17.43 6.86 12.89
N THR A 125 16.29 6.18 13.07
CA THR A 125 15.69 5.32 12.05
C THR A 125 14.23 5.71 11.90
N ALA A 126 13.77 5.83 10.66
CA ALA A 126 12.36 5.90 10.32
C ALA A 126 11.99 4.68 9.47
N GLU A 127 10.81 4.13 9.69
CA GLU A 127 10.30 2.97 8.97
C GLU A 127 8.83 3.20 8.63
N SER A 128 8.45 2.78 7.42
CA SER A 128 7.07 2.69 7.00
C SER A 128 6.89 1.47 6.09
N SER A 129 5.64 1.15 5.76
CA SER A 129 5.34 0.03 4.88
C SER A 129 4.37 0.42 3.78
N ALA A 130 4.57 -0.20 2.61
CA ALA A 130 3.62 -0.26 1.52
C ALA A 130 3.32 -1.74 1.22
N TRP A 131 2.45 -1.99 0.26
CA TRP A 131 2.07 -3.35 -0.08
C TRP A 131 1.60 -3.47 -1.52
N PHE A 132 1.64 -4.69 -2.04
CA PHE A 132 1.02 -5.10 -3.30
C PHE A 132 0.71 -6.60 -3.26
N VAL A 133 -0.05 -7.06 -4.24
CA VAL A 133 -0.40 -8.47 -4.43
C VAL A 133 0.37 -9.01 -5.63
N VAL A 134 0.98 -10.18 -5.49
CA VAL A 134 1.47 -10.93 -6.64
C VAL A 134 0.41 -11.96 -7.01
N ARG A 135 -0.21 -11.80 -8.18
CA ARG A 135 -1.11 -12.78 -8.74
C ARG A 135 -0.35 -13.83 -9.56
N GLN A 136 -0.97 -14.98 -9.71
CA GLN A 136 -0.41 -16.02 -10.56
C GLN A 136 -0.45 -15.59 -12.04
N SER A 137 0.68 -15.74 -12.75
CA SER A 137 0.77 -15.39 -14.19
C SER A 137 -0.10 -16.30 -15.06
N LYS A 138 -0.30 -17.57 -14.62
CA LYS A 138 -1.24 -18.51 -15.21
C LYS A 138 -2.24 -18.95 -14.14
N PRO A 139 -3.40 -18.28 -14.03
CA PRO A 139 -4.39 -18.52 -12.98
C PRO A 139 -4.77 -19.98 -12.80
N GLY A 140 -4.83 -20.44 -11.55
CA GLY A 140 -5.24 -21.77 -11.20
C GLY A 140 -4.19 -22.87 -11.41
N THR A 141 -2.91 -22.53 -11.62
CA THR A 141 -1.86 -23.53 -11.82
C THR A 141 -1.25 -24.02 -10.52
N ALA A 142 -1.07 -23.16 -9.52
CA ALA A 142 -0.57 -23.55 -8.21
C ALA A 142 -1.70 -23.94 -7.25
N SER A 143 -2.89 -23.33 -7.40
CA SER A 143 -4.08 -23.66 -6.62
C SER A 143 -5.36 -23.44 -7.40
N LYS A 144 -6.41 -24.20 -7.11
CA LYS A 144 -7.77 -23.95 -7.60
C LYS A 144 -8.60 -23.06 -6.65
N ILE A 145 -7.96 -22.51 -5.63
CA ILE A 145 -8.57 -21.62 -4.64
C ILE A 145 -7.94 -20.24 -4.80
N LEU A 146 -8.78 -19.25 -5.12
CA LEU A 146 -8.41 -17.85 -5.16
C LEU A 146 -8.86 -17.16 -3.87
N LEU A 147 -7.93 -16.53 -3.15
CA LEU A 147 -8.24 -15.59 -2.08
C LEU A 147 -8.22 -14.17 -2.63
N GLN A 148 -9.38 -13.56 -2.74
CA GLN A 148 -9.51 -12.14 -3.07
C GLN A 148 -9.28 -11.31 -1.81
N LEU A 149 -8.35 -10.35 -1.89
CA LEU A 149 -8.05 -9.41 -0.81
C LEU A 149 -8.90 -8.16 -0.93
N SER A 150 -9.39 -7.67 0.20
CA SER A 150 -10.34 -6.55 0.30
C SER A 150 -9.66 -5.19 0.15
N THR A 151 -8.91 -5.00 -0.94
CA THR A 151 -8.06 -3.82 -1.16
C THR A 151 -8.84 -2.51 -1.24
N ASN A 152 -10.07 -2.52 -1.77
CA ASN A 152 -10.96 -1.37 -1.76
C ASN A 152 -11.31 -0.95 -0.32
N THR A 153 -11.56 -1.92 0.55
CA THR A 153 -11.81 -1.67 1.97
C THR A 153 -10.60 -1.06 2.66
N TYR A 154 -9.38 -1.55 2.35
CA TYR A 154 -8.16 -0.93 2.89
C TYR A 154 -8.06 0.54 2.53
N ASN A 155 -8.29 0.89 1.26
CA ASN A 155 -8.27 2.27 0.80
C ASN A 155 -9.37 3.13 1.44
N ALA A 156 -10.58 2.57 1.56
CA ALA A 156 -11.73 3.26 2.15
C ALA A 156 -11.49 3.71 3.60
N TYR A 157 -10.72 2.92 4.37
CA TYR A 157 -10.38 3.22 5.77
C TYR A 157 -9.10 4.04 5.91
N THR A 158 -8.31 4.19 4.87
CA THR A 158 -7.07 4.96 4.93
C THR A 158 -7.36 6.45 4.98
N ASN A 159 -6.79 7.16 5.95
CA ASN A 159 -6.92 8.60 6.13
C ASN A 159 -5.63 9.39 5.84
N TRP A 160 -4.61 8.75 5.29
CA TRP A 160 -3.42 9.45 4.84
C TRP A 160 -3.78 10.50 3.79
N GLY A 161 -3.18 11.69 3.87
CA GLY A 161 -3.63 12.85 3.08
C GLY A 161 -4.87 13.56 3.66
N GLY A 162 -5.29 13.18 4.88
CA GLY A 162 -6.31 13.86 5.68
C GLY A 162 -7.72 13.31 5.62
N PHE A 163 -8.13 12.66 4.52
CA PHE A 163 -9.51 12.20 4.34
C PHE A 163 -9.61 10.72 4.01
N SER A 164 -10.67 10.10 4.50
CA SER A 164 -11.14 8.76 4.13
C SER A 164 -12.63 8.82 3.79
N VAL A 165 -13.22 7.70 3.37
CA VAL A 165 -14.68 7.65 3.15
C VAL A 165 -15.47 7.57 4.47
N TYR A 166 -14.78 7.63 5.62
CA TYR A 166 -15.39 7.68 6.95
C TYR A 166 -15.06 8.98 7.65
N ALA A 167 -16.11 9.75 8.00
CA ALA A 167 -15.96 11.03 8.69
C ALA A 167 -15.21 10.92 10.03
N TYR A 168 -15.41 9.82 10.76
CA TYR A 168 -14.88 9.68 12.13
C TYR A 168 -13.34 9.63 12.19
N ASN A 169 -12.66 9.19 11.12
CA ASN A 169 -11.19 9.14 11.05
C ASN A 169 -10.58 10.13 10.05
N SER A 170 -11.40 11.00 9.47
CA SER A 170 -10.97 12.01 8.51
C SER A 170 -10.66 13.34 9.20
N LEU A 171 -9.86 14.19 8.52
CA LEU A 171 -9.55 15.54 8.96
C LEU A 171 -10.84 16.36 9.16
N SER A 172 -10.91 17.05 10.29
CA SER A 172 -12.10 17.84 10.69
C SER A 172 -13.42 17.06 10.66
N LYS A 173 -13.34 15.72 10.70
CA LYS A 173 -14.50 14.82 10.62
C LYS A 173 -15.34 14.98 9.36
N ASN A 174 -14.71 15.40 8.27
CA ASN A 174 -15.35 15.48 6.96
C ASN A 174 -15.18 14.16 6.21
N GLN A 175 -16.26 13.66 5.62
CA GLN A 175 -16.25 12.44 4.84
C GLN A 175 -15.69 12.71 3.44
N GLY A 176 -14.68 11.93 3.02
CA GLY A 176 -14.21 11.89 1.64
C GLY A 176 -15.20 11.12 0.75
N SER A 177 -15.48 11.64 -0.44
CA SER A 177 -16.31 10.97 -1.46
C SER A 177 -15.49 10.25 -2.52
N ARG A 178 -14.18 10.52 -2.57
CA ARG A 178 -13.20 9.95 -3.48
C ARG A 178 -11.92 9.67 -2.72
N VAL A 179 -11.28 8.54 -2.98
CA VAL A 179 -9.99 8.16 -2.39
C VAL A 179 -9.11 7.51 -3.45
N SER A 180 -7.84 7.90 -3.47
CA SER A 180 -6.85 7.39 -4.41
C SER A 180 -6.04 6.24 -3.81
N PHE A 181 -5.60 5.30 -4.64
CA PHE A 181 -4.57 4.34 -4.29
C PHE A 181 -3.15 4.88 -4.48
N GLU A 182 -2.96 5.96 -5.23
CA GLU A 182 -1.65 6.58 -5.47
C GLU A 182 -1.16 7.43 -4.27
N ARG A 183 -1.23 6.82 -3.10
CA ARG A 183 -0.80 7.38 -1.81
C ARG A 183 -0.45 6.26 -0.85
N PRO A 184 0.23 6.51 0.28
CA PRO A 184 0.39 5.51 1.32
C PRO A 184 -0.96 4.98 1.82
N VAL A 185 -1.28 3.73 1.47
CA VAL A 185 -2.53 3.07 1.85
C VAL A 185 -2.25 2.05 2.95
N SER A 186 -2.91 2.24 4.10
CA SER A 186 -2.81 1.32 5.22
C SER A 186 -3.51 0.01 4.91
N SER A 187 -2.82 -1.11 5.14
CA SER A 187 -3.41 -2.44 4.98
C SER A 187 -4.10 -2.90 6.26
N GLN A 188 -5.19 -3.65 6.10
CA GLN A 188 -5.87 -4.32 7.22
C GLN A 188 -5.53 -5.82 7.28
N ILE A 189 -4.64 -6.31 6.43
CA ILE A 189 -4.33 -7.73 6.26
C ILE A 189 -3.95 -8.44 7.57
N ALA A 190 -3.13 -7.79 8.41
CA ALA A 190 -2.67 -8.37 9.67
C ALA A 190 -3.81 -8.67 10.63
N ARG A 191 -4.90 -7.91 10.55
CA ARG A 191 -6.08 -8.07 11.41
C ARG A 191 -7.03 -9.14 10.91
N TRP A 192 -7.19 -9.25 9.58
CA TRP A 192 -8.27 -10.01 8.97
C TRP A 192 -7.81 -11.22 8.19
N GLU A 193 -7.15 -11.03 7.05
CA GLU A 193 -6.87 -12.12 6.13
C GLU A 193 -5.64 -12.94 6.53
N LEU A 194 -4.60 -12.31 7.11
CA LEU A 194 -3.34 -12.99 7.44
C LEU A 194 -3.51 -14.16 8.41
N PRO A 195 -4.34 -14.07 9.47
CA PRO A 195 -4.59 -15.22 10.34
C PRO A 195 -5.15 -16.43 9.56
N PHE A 196 -6.05 -16.20 8.60
CA PHE A 196 -6.61 -17.24 7.74
C PHE A 196 -5.54 -17.78 6.78
N ILE A 197 -4.75 -16.92 6.14
CA ILE A 197 -3.67 -17.30 5.23
C ILE A 197 -2.68 -18.21 5.96
N VAL A 198 -2.24 -17.80 7.16
CA VAL A 198 -1.31 -18.57 8.01
C VAL A 198 -1.90 -19.93 8.37
N TRP A 199 -3.19 -19.97 8.74
CA TRP A 199 -3.88 -21.21 9.04
C TRP A 199 -3.96 -22.12 7.82
N ALA A 200 -4.39 -21.61 6.68
CA ALA A 200 -4.56 -22.38 5.45
C ALA A 200 -3.22 -23.00 5.00
N GLU A 201 -2.16 -22.18 4.91
CA GLU A 201 -0.85 -22.69 4.49
C GLU A 201 -0.27 -23.72 5.46
N LYS A 202 -0.42 -23.51 6.78
CA LYS A 202 0.01 -24.50 7.79
C LYS A 202 -0.73 -25.83 7.71
N HIS A 203 -1.97 -25.83 7.17
CA HIS A 203 -2.74 -27.04 6.99
C HIS A 203 -2.64 -27.61 5.55
N GLY A 204 -1.70 -27.08 4.75
CA GLY A 204 -1.42 -27.61 3.42
C GLY A 204 -2.37 -27.14 2.31
N TYR A 205 -3.22 -26.15 2.58
CA TYR A 205 -4.04 -25.52 1.56
C TYR A 205 -3.21 -24.51 0.77
N ALA A 206 -3.00 -24.77 -0.50
CA ALA A 206 -2.40 -23.77 -1.41
C ALA A 206 -3.46 -22.73 -1.77
N LEU A 207 -3.05 -21.46 -1.79
CA LEU A 207 -3.88 -20.32 -2.20
C LEU A 207 -3.18 -19.55 -3.31
N GLU A 208 -3.96 -19.06 -4.26
CA GLU A 208 -3.56 -17.97 -5.16
C GLU A 208 -4.33 -16.70 -4.76
N PHE A 209 -3.78 -15.53 -5.10
CA PHE A 209 -4.26 -14.26 -4.59
C PHE A 209 -4.62 -13.29 -5.71
N ALA A 210 -5.61 -12.44 -5.46
CA ALA A 210 -6.00 -11.33 -6.30
C ALA A 210 -6.40 -10.12 -5.43
N ALA A 211 -6.27 -8.91 -5.99
CA ALA A 211 -6.85 -7.71 -5.43
C ALA A 211 -8.27 -7.49 -5.95
N ASN A 212 -9.03 -6.57 -5.36
CA ASN A 212 -10.40 -6.26 -5.85
C ASN A 212 -10.39 -5.80 -7.32
N ASP A 213 -9.41 -5.02 -7.74
CA ASP A 213 -9.29 -4.54 -9.12
C ASP A 213 -9.04 -5.66 -10.14
N ASP A 214 -8.44 -6.78 -9.74
CA ASP A 214 -8.33 -7.94 -10.62
C ASP A 214 -9.71 -8.52 -10.99
N LEU A 215 -10.64 -8.57 -10.03
CA LEU A 215 -12.00 -9.03 -10.30
C LEU A 215 -12.78 -8.02 -11.16
N GLU A 216 -12.45 -6.73 -11.07
CA GLU A 216 -13.09 -5.68 -11.83
C GLU A 216 -12.58 -5.60 -13.27
N PHE A 217 -11.25 -5.64 -13.44
CA PHE A 217 -10.61 -5.33 -14.74
C PHE A 217 -10.02 -6.55 -15.45
N ARG A 218 -9.94 -7.71 -14.75
CA ARG A 218 -9.35 -8.96 -15.27
C ARG A 218 -10.21 -10.18 -14.92
N PRO A 219 -11.54 -10.14 -15.23
CA PRO A 219 -12.46 -11.21 -14.80
C PRO A 219 -12.10 -12.57 -15.40
N GLU A 220 -11.33 -12.62 -16.46
CA GLU A 220 -10.85 -13.84 -17.10
C GLU A 220 -10.01 -14.73 -16.15
N ILE A 221 -9.39 -14.15 -15.13
CA ILE A 221 -8.62 -14.93 -14.14
C ILE A 221 -9.49 -15.95 -13.42
N LEU A 222 -10.79 -15.64 -13.22
CA LEU A 222 -11.74 -16.51 -12.51
C LEU A 222 -11.86 -17.89 -13.16
N SER A 223 -11.68 -17.98 -14.47
CA SER A 223 -11.77 -19.25 -15.22
C SER A 223 -10.73 -20.30 -14.76
N GLY A 224 -9.64 -19.86 -14.14
CA GLY A 224 -8.59 -20.73 -13.59
C GLY A 224 -8.98 -21.46 -12.31
N TYR A 225 -9.99 -20.96 -11.57
CA TYR A 225 -10.31 -21.39 -10.22
C TYR A 225 -11.59 -22.20 -10.14
N ARG A 226 -11.79 -22.87 -9.00
CA ARG A 226 -13.03 -23.57 -8.61
C ARG A 226 -13.68 -22.94 -7.39
N LEU A 227 -12.91 -22.21 -6.59
CA LEU A 227 -13.37 -21.58 -5.37
C LEU A 227 -12.75 -20.20 -5.26
N VAL A 228 -13.56 -19.18 -5.04
CA VAL A 228 -13.14 -17.84 -4.63
C VAL A 228 -13.49 -17.64 -3.16
N LEU A 229 -12.54 -17.15 -2.40
CA LEU A 229 -12.69 -16.82 -0.99
C LEU A 229 -12.64 -15.32 -0.78
N SER A 230 -13.58 -14.78 0.00
CA SER A 230 -13.54 -13.46 0.61
C SER A 230 -13.46 -13.66 2.12
N VAL A 231 -12.40 -13.12 2.75
CA VAL A 231 -12.10 -13.34 4.17
C VAL A 231 -11.92 -12.02 4.87
N GLY A 232 -12.43 -11.88 6.09
CA GLY A 232 -12.16 -10.77 6.98
C GLY A 232 -13.18 -9.62 6.88
N HIS A 233 -12.85 -8.52 6.21
CA HIS A 233 -13.71 -7.34 6.11
C HIS A 233 -13.74 -6.82 4.67
N ASP A 234 -14.79 -7.16 3.93
CA ASP A 234 -14.87 -6.98 2.47
C ASP A 234 -16.07 -6.12 2.07
N GLU A 235 -16.02 -4.87 2.46
CA GLU A 235 -17.15 -3.95 2.53
C GLU A 235 -17.44 -3.21 1.20
N TYR A 236 -16.40 -2.92 0.40
CA TYR A 236 -16.47 -2.04 -0.77
C TYR A 236 -16.29 -2.80 -2.08
N TRP A 237 -17.37 -2.95 -2.83
CA TRP A 237 -17.38 -3.64 -4.12
C TRP A 237 -17.84 -2.72 -5.25
N SER A 238 -17.24 -2.85 -6.45
CA SER A 238 -17.83 -2.25 -7.64
C SER A 238 -18.93 -3.14 -8.22
N SER A 239 -19.83 -2.55 -9.02
CA SER A 239 -20.85 -3.35 -9.73
C SER A 239 -20.20 -4.37 -10.66
N LYS A 240 -19.13 -3.98 -11.37
CA LYS A 240 -18.40 -4.90 -12.26
C LYS A 240 -17.82 -6.11 -11.54
N MET A 241 -17.18 -5.91 -10.37
CA MET A 241 -16.69 -7.04 -9.56
C MET A 241 -17.81 -8.03 -9.25
N ARG A 242 -18.95 -7.51 -8.81
CA ARG A 242 -20.12 -8.31 -8.48
C ARG A 242 -20.68 -9.05 -9.70
N ASP A 243 -20.90 -8.34 -10.80
CA ASP A 243 -21.42 -8.91 -12.04
C ASP A 243 -20.51 -10.01 -12.58
N HIS A 244 -19.19 -9.82 -12.55
CA HIS A 244 -18.22 -10.83 -12.99
C HIS A 244 -18.24 -12.06 -12.10
N LEU A 245 -18.30 -11.87 -10.78
CA LEU A 245 -18.34 -12.99 -9.84
C LEU A 245 -19.67 -13.76 -9.94
N GLU A 246 -20.82 -13.08 -10.02
CA GLU A 246 -22.14 -13.69 -10.21
C GLU A 246 -22.22 -14.45 -11.54
N GLY A 247 -21.66 -13.87 -12.62
CA GLY A 247 -21.57 -14.55 -13.92
C GLY A 247 -20.71 -15.81 -13.88
N TRP A 248 -19.63 -15.79 -13.13
CA TRP A 248 -18.77 -16.97 -12.93
C TRP A 248 -19.46 -18.04 -12.05
N ILE A 249 -20.20 -17.63 -11.02
CA ILE A 249 -21.03 -18.57 -10.21
C ILE A 249 -22.08 -19.25 -11.08
N ALA A 250 -22.75 -18.49 -11.96
CA ALA A 250 -23.74 -19.05 -12.88
C ALA A 250 -23.17 -20.09 -13.84
N GLN A 251 -21.84 -20.09 -14.05
CA GLN A 251 -21.11 -21.08 -14.85
C GLN A 251 -20.56 -22.24 -14.00
N GLY A 252 -20.93 -22.35 -12.73
CA GLY A 252 -20.55 -23.45 -11.83
C GLY A 252 -19.36 -23.14 -10.92
N GLY A 253 -18.94 -21.89 -10.82
CA GLY A 253 -17.97 -21.44 -9.83
C GLY A 253 -18.53 -21.45 -8.40
N ASN A 254 -17.66 -21.56 -7.40
CA ASN A 254 -18.04 -21.56 -5.98
C ASN A 254 -17.43 -20.37 -5.27
N VAL A 255 -18.20 -19.68 -4.43
CA VAL A 255 -17.74 -18.59 -3.57
C VAL A 255 -18.02 -18.90 -2.12
N ALA A 256 -17.08 -18.60 -1.24
CA ALA A 256 -17.32 -18.64 0.19
C ALA A 256 -16.93 -17.29 0.82
N PHE A 257 -17.88 -16.68 1.50
CA PHE A 257 -17.69 -15.45 2.26
C PHE A 257 -17.47 -15.80 3.73
N PHE A 258 -16.25 -15.58 4.19
CA PHE A 258 -15.83 -15.61 5.60
C PHE A 258 -15.51 -14.18 6.07
N SER A 259 -16.23 -13.21 5.53
CA SER A 259 -16.05 -11.80 5.75
C SER A 259 -17.28 -11.14 6.37
N GLY A 260 -17.04 -10.04 7.10
CA GLY A 260 -18.08 -9.14 7.58
C GLY A 260 -18.32 -7.98 6.63
N ASN A 261 -19.50 -7.37 6.74
CA ASN A 261 -19.97 -6.23 5.92
C ASN A 261 -19.86 -6.47 4.40
N THR A 262 -19.87 -7.71 3.98
CA THR A 262 -19.63 -8.13 2.59
C THR A 262 -20.54 -7.39 1.61
N CYS A 263 -19.95 -6.75 0.60
CA CYS A 263 -20.65 -5.97 -0.45
C CYS A 263 -21.59 -4.89 0.10
N CYS A 264 -21.30 -4.30 1.26
CA CYS A 264 -22.16 -3.34 1.95
C CYS A 264 -22.27 -2.01 1.18
N TRP A 265 -21.15 -1.56 0.60
CA TRP A 265 -21.08 -0.31 -0.14
C TRP A 265 -20.65 -0.53 -1.59
N GLN A 266 -21.37 0.11 -2.51
CA GLN A 266 -20.96 0.17 -3.90
C GLN A 266 -19.97 1.32 -4.11
N VAL A 267 -18.85 1.01 -4.78
CA VAL A 267 -17.87 1.99 -5.26
C VAL A 267 -17.79 1.97 -6.78
N ARG A 268 -17.15 2.97 -7.34
CA ARG A 268 -16.77 3.04 -8.74
C ARG A 268 -15.31 3.36 -8.84
N SER A 269 -14.59 2.59 -9.64
CA SER A 269 -13.22 2.91 -10.02
C SER A 269 -13.25 3.96 -11.13
N GLU A 270 -12.35 4.92 -11.03
CA GLU A 270 -12.08 5.91 -12.07
C GLU A 270 -10.72 5.59 -12.68
N ASP A 271 -10.56 5.88 -13.98
CA ASP A 271 -9.30 5.72 -14.72
C ASP A 271 -8.71 4.30 -14.65
N GLU A 272 -9.58 3.28 -14.71
CA GLU A 272 -9.21 1.86 -14.60
C GLU A 272 -8.53 1.49 -13.25
N GLY A 273 -8.80 2.27 -12.23
CA GLY A 273 -8.35 2.06 -10.85
C GLY A 273 -7.08 2.79 -10.52
#